data_d6f6baa1d2c6f4df6b55bbfd7025c460
#
_entry.id   d6f6baa1d2c6f4df6b55bbfd7025c460
#
_cell.length_a   1.000
_cell.length_b   1.000
_cell.length_c   1.000
_cell.angle_alpha   90.00
_cell.angle_beta   90.00
_cell.angle_gamma   90.00
#
_symmetry.space_group_name_H-M   'P 1'
#
loop_
_entity.id
_entity.type
_entity.pdbx_description
1 polymer ?
#
loop_
_entity_poly.entity_id
_entity_poly.type
_entity_poly.pdbx_seq_one_letter_code
_entity_poly.pdbx_strand_id
1 'polypeptide(L)' 'MPWYNNDYPPSYKNQPVHIRDKSVEIANALLQEGNDEGTAIAIGLKLAREHFAKKEEENNIAKLKDDHTI' A
#
# COMPACT_ATOMS: atom_id res chain seq x y z
N MET A 1 -1.71 -8.01 16.81
CA MET A 1 -1.64 -7.85 15.35
C MET A 1 -2.01 -9.16 14.69
N PRO A 2 -3.07 -9.18 13.89
CA PRO A 2 -3.60 -10.44 13.35
C PRO A 2 -2.78 -11.03 12.20
N TRP A 3 -1.89 -10.27 11.57
CA TRP A 3 -1.10 -10.81 10.45
C TRP A 3 0.39 -10.65 10.69
N TYR A 4 1.13 -11.79 10.62
CA TYR A 4 2.57 -11.85 10.84
C TYR A 4 3.22 -12.71 9.78
N ASN A 5 4.52 -12.54 9.59
CA ASN A 5 5.35 -13.50 8.84
C ASN A 5 4.78 -13.89 7.49
N ASN A 6 4.42 -12.92 6.68
CA ASN A 6 3.85 -13.14 5.34
C ASN A 6 2.39 -13.57 5.36
N ASP A 7 1.73 -13.56 6.52
CA ASP A 7 0.30 -13.78 6.56
C ASP A 7 -0.44 -12.53 6.08
N TYR A 8 -1.63 -12.71 5.54
CA TYR A 8 -2.40 -11.59 5.00
C TYR A 8 -3.87 -11.97 4.88
N PRO A 9 -4.78 -10.97 4.83
CA PRO A 9 -6.20 -11.27 4.60
C PRO A 9 -6.42 -11.83 3.20
N PRO A 10 -7.43 -12.69 3.01
CA PRO A 10 -7.72 -13.25 1.70
C PRO A 10 -7.90 -12.23 0.58
N SER A 11 -8.40 -11.03 0.90
CA SER A 11 -8.58 -9.98 -0.11
C SER A 11 -7.27 -9.48 -0.70
N TYR A 12 -6.13 -9.76 -0.07
CA TYR A 12 -4.82 -9.34 -0.57
C TYR A 12 -4.14 -10.43 -1.40
N LYS A 13 -4.78 -11.57 -1.56
CA LYS A 13 -4.20 -12.74 -2.21
C LYS A 13 -3.65 -12.43 -3.61
N ASN A 14 -4.37 -11.63 -4.38
CA ASN A 14 -4.00 -11.35 -5.77
C ASN A 14 -3.17 -10.07 -5.94
N GLN A 15 -2.75 -9.46 -4.86
CA GLN A 15 -1.94 -8.26 -4.94
C GLN A 15 -0.46 -8.59 -5.11
N PRO A 16 0.31 -7.74 -5.81
CA PRO A 16 1.77 -7.91 -5.83
C PRO A 16 2.34 -7.93 -4.42
N VAL A 17 3.44 -8.65 -4.22
CA VAL A 17 4.02 -8.85 -2.88
C VAL A 17 4.28 -7.52 -2.16
N HIS A 18 4.84 -6.54 -2.85
CA HIS A 18 5.14 -5.24 -2.22
C HIS A 18 3.89 -4.49 -1.79
N ILE A 19 2.82 -4.56 -2.58
CA ILE A 19 1.53 -3.95 -2.22
C ILE A 19 0.92 -4.71 -1.05
N ARG A 20 0.93 -6.03 -1.11
CA ARG A 20 0.39 -6.88 -0.06
C ARG A 20 1.07 -6.62 1.28
N ASP A 21 2.39 -6.63 1.29
CA ASP A 21 3.15 -6.44 2.52
C ASP A 21 2.91 -5.05 3.13
N LYS A 22 2.89 -4.02 2.29
CA LYS A 22 2.60 -2.67 2.75
C LYS A 22 1.17 -2.54 3.26
N SER A 23 0.23 -3.17 2.56
CA SER A 23 -1.18 -3.17 2.98
C SER A 23 -1.36 -3.81 4.35
N VAL A 24 -0.68 -4.94 4.59
CA VAL A 24 -0.73 -5.62 5.90
C VAL A 24 -0.15 -4.74 7.00
N GLU A 25 0.96 -4.10 6.73
CA GLU A 25 1.59 -3.18 7.68
C GLU A 25 0.63 -2.06 8.09
N ILE A 26 -0.01 -1.43 7.11
CA ILE A 26 -0.95 -0.35 7.37
C ILE A 26 -2.21 -0.86 8.08
N ALA A 27 -2.73 -1.99 7.62
CA ALA A 27 -3.93 -2.59 8.24
C ALA A 27 -3.69 -2.93 9.71
N ASN A 28 -2.53 -3.50 10.03
CA ASN A 28 -2.18 -3.80 11.42
C ASN A 28 -2.12 -2.53 12.27
N ALA A 29 -1.53 -1.48 11.75
CA ALA A 29 -1.46 -0.20 12.44
C ALA A 29 -2.86 0.37 12.71
N LEU A 30 -3.75 0.29 11.71
CA LEU A 30 -5.12 0.77 11.86
C LEU A 30 -5.91 -0.03 12.88
N LEU A 31 -5.68 -1.33 12.96
CA LEU A 31 -6.31 -2.17 13.98
C LEU A 31 -5.86 -1.77 15.38
N GLN A 32 -4.58 -1.45 15.55
CA GLN A 32 -4.07 -0.97 16.83
C GLN A 32 -4.70 0.35 17.24
N GLU A 33 -5.08 1.17 16.27
CA GLU A 33 -5.74 2.44 16.54
C GLU A 33 -7.23 2.30 16.85
N GLY A 34 -7.78 1.09 16.75
CA GLY A 34 -9.14 0.81 17.08
C GLY A 34 -10.12 0.72 15.93
N ASN A 35 -9.62 0.73 14.70
CA ASN A 35 -10.48 0.53 13.52
C ASN A 35 -10.92 -0.93 13.43
N ASP A 36 -12.08 -1.18 12.86
CA ASP A 36 -12.51 -2.56 12.64
C ASP A 36 -11.75 -3.20 11.49
N GLU A 37 -11.76 -4.52 11.48
CA GLU A 37 -10.96 -5.30 10.54
C GLU A 37 -11.27 -4.99 9.08
N GLY A 38 -12.56 -4.95 8.72
CA GLY A 38 -12.95 -4.63 7.35
C GLY A 38 -12.46 -3.28 6.89
N THR A 39 -12.60 -2.28 7.75
CA THR A 39 -12.13 -0.92 7.47
C THR A 39 -10.60 -0.89 7.34
N ALA A 40 -9.91 -1.55 8.25
CA ALA A 40 -8.44 -1.60 8.23
C ALA A 40 -7.92 -2.24 6.94
N ILE A 41 -8.55 -3.33 6.51
CA ILE A 41 -8.15 -4.03 5.28
C ILE A 41 -8.36 -3.13 4.06
N ALA A 42 -9.52 -2.49 3.94
CA ALA A 42 -9.82 -1.64 2.80
C ALA A 42 -8.91 -0.43 2.72
N ILE A 43 -8.74 0.27 3.84
CA ILE A 43 -7.90 1.47 3.89
C ILE A 43 -6.43 1.09 3.70
N GLY A 44 -6.01 -0.01 4.30
CA GLY A 44 -4.63 -0.49 4.15
C GLY A 44 -4.25 -0.70 2.69
N LEU A 45 -5.11 -1.37 1.94
CA LEU A 45 -4.88 -1.61 0.52
C LEU A 45 -4.86 -0.30 -0.27
N LYS A 46 -5.82 0.57 0.00
CA LYS A 46 -5.90 1.86 -0.68
C LYS A 46 -4.64 2.70 -0.47
N LEU A 47 -4.22 2.82 0.78
CA LEU A 47 -3.03 3.61 1.11
C LEU A 47 -1.74 3.00 0.55
N ALA A 48 -1.65 1.68 0.55
CA ALA A 48 -0.49 1.01 -0.03
C ALA A 48 -0.38 1.28 -1.53
N ARG A 49 -1.50 1.18 -2.23
CA ARG A 49 -1.54 1.47 -3.67
C ARG A 49 -1.16 2.91 -3.95
N GLU A 50 -1.70 3.83 -3.18
CA GLU A 50 -1.38 5.25 -3.33
C GLU A 50 0.09 5.54 -3.06
N HIS A 51 0.65 4.87 -2.06
CA HIS A 51 2.07 5.03 -1.73
C HIS A 51 2.97 4.69 -2.92
N PHE A 52 2.74 3.56 -3.56
CA PHE A 52 3.56 3.14 -4.70
C PHE A 52 3.21 3.86 -5.98
N ALA A 53 1.95 4.18 -6.21
CA ALA A 53 1.54 4.95 -7.37
C ALA A 53 2.14 6.34 -7.34
N LYS A 54 2.10 7.00 -6.19
CA LYS A 54 2.69 8.32 -6.02
C LYS A 54 4.19 8.31 -6.29
N LYS A 55 4.87 7.27 -5.81
CA LYS A 55 6.30 7.12 -6.05
C LYS A 55 6.61 6.95 -7.53
N GLU A 56 5.80 6.18 -8.24
CA GLU A 56 5.92 6.01 -9.68
C GLU A 56 5.64 7.32 -10.43
N GLU A 57 4.63 8.06 -10.00
CA GLU A 57 4.31 9.36 -10.57
C GLU A 57 5.46 10.34 -10.41
N GLU A 58 6.09 10.36 -9.25
CA GLU A 58 7.25 11.20 -9.01
C GLU A 58 8.38 10.87 -9.97
N ASN A 59 8.63 9.61 -10.19
CA ASN A 59 9.65 9.17 -11.15
C ASN A 59 9.30 9.56 -12.57
N ASN A 60 8.05 9.41 -12.95
CA ASN A 60 7.58 9.80 -14.27
C ASN A 60 7.66 11.31 -14.48
N ILE A 61 7.30 12.08 -13.48
CA ILE A 61 7.40 13.54 -13.53
C ILE A 61 8.85 13.98 -13.70
N ALA A 62 9.77 13.33 -12.99
CA ALA A 62 11.17 13.64 -13.12
C ALA A 62 11.67 13.39 -14.55
N LYS A 63 11.24 12.29 -15.15
CA LYS A 63 11.55 11.99 -16.55
C LYS A 63 10.99 13.04 -17.50
N LEU A 64 9.75 13.44 -17.28
CA LEU A 64 9.12 14.47 -18.10
C LEU A 64 9.81 15.82 -17.97
N LYS A 65 10.25 16.16 -16.77
CA LYS A 65 11.03 17.37 -16.56
C LYS A 65 12.35 17.35 -17.32
N ASP A 66 13.03 16.21 -17.29
CA ASP A 66 14.26 16.05 -18.04
C ASP A 66 14.02 16.24 -19.53
N ASP A 67 12.95 15.67 -20.05
CA ASP A 67 12.56 15.84 -21.46
C ASP A 67 12.24 17.29 -21.76
N HIS A 68 11.63 17.99 -20.82
CA HIS A 68 11.27 19.40 -20.99
C HIS A 68 12.47 20.32 -21.02
N THR A 69 13.51 19.98 -20.31
CA THR A 69 14.71 20.81 -20.23
C THR A 69 15.60 20.66 -21.46
N ILE A 70 15.30 19.70 -22.25
CA ILE A 70 16.02 19.46 -23.50
C ILE A 70 15.41 20.33 -24.62
#